data_0527313e4f2ee4b7d6f6be531bb8602b
#
_entry.id   0527313e4f2ee4b7d6f6be531bb8602b
#
_cell.length_a   1.000
_cell.length_b   1.000
_cell.length_c   1.000
_cell.angle_alpha   90.00
_cell.angle_beta   90.00
_cell.angle_gamma   90.00
#
_symmetry.space_group_name_H-M   'P 1'
#
loop_
_entity.id
_entity.type
_entity.pdbx_description
1 polymer ?
#
loop_
_entity_poly.entity_id
_entity_poly.type
_entity_poly.pdbx_seq_one_letter_code
_entity_poly.pdbx_strand_id
1 'polypeptide(L)'
;MNNEAIVETHELTKIYGNGEEVRALDGITMRVAKGEIVAVMGPSGSGKSTLLHMIGALDRPTGGRVAVAGQDLATVKSLDRFRNRTVGFVFQLHNLIPTLTALENVEVPLYEQRIGTRERRRRAKELLDLVGLGDRLKHLPGQLSGGQRQRVAVARALVNDPALVLADEPTGELDSERAAEIIEMMHRLNHELGTTFVVVTHDPSVARHTDRIIELDSGRIVRQHAVGDPFDEDWKDLRASALGQALLAGDQQDISVVGVPLYQDGQLTDAGRLLREMLSRENA
;
A
#
# COMPACT_ATOMS: atom_id res chain seq x y z
N MET A 1 20.06 12.78 7.69
CA MET A 1 20.23 11.39 7.22
C MET A 1 20.01 11.38 5.73
N ASN A 2 21.00 10.90 4.94
CA ASN A 2 20.84 10.77 3.48
C ASN A 2 19.79 9.68 3.23
N ASN A 3 18.57 10.06 2.95
CA ASN A 3 17.48 9.11 2.72
C ASN A 3 17.64 8.56 1.30
N GLU A 4 18.30 7.40 1.17
CA GLU A 4 18.50 6.72 -0.11
C GLU A 4 17.14 6.42 -0.75
N ALA A 5 16.94 6.84 -2.00
CA ALA A 5 15.70 6.57 -2.70
C ALA A 5 15.71 5.17 -3.29
N ILE A 6 14.63 4.42 -3.06
CA ILE A 6 14.39 3.14 -3.74
C ILE A 6 13.69 3.32 -5.07
N VAL A 7 12.79 4.30 -5.17
CA VAL A 7 12.12 4.66 -6.42
C VAL A 7 12.35 6.12 -6.71
N GLU A 8 12.73 6.44 -7.93
CA GLU A 8 12.80 7.80 -8.46
C GLU A 8 12.18 7.82 -9.86
N THR A 9 11.20 8.70 -10.06
CA THR A 9 10.68 9.00 -11.40
C THR A 9 10.89 10.47 -11.71
N HIS A 10 11.16 10.77 -12.98
CA HIS A 10 11.30 12.13 -13.48
C HIS A 10 10.54 12.29 -14.79
N GLU A 11 9.55 13.19 -14.80
CA GLU A 11 8.67 13.47 -15.95
C GLU A 11 8.15 12.20 -16.61
N LEU A 12 7.83 11.17 -15.80
CA LEU A 12 7.43 9.87 -16.28
C LEU A 12 6.10 9.97 -17.03
N THR A 13 6.11 9.53 -18.29
CA THR A 13 4.95 9.59 -19.17
C THR A 13 4.67 8.21 -19.77
N LYS A 14 3.40 7.83 -19.81
CA LYS A 14 2.95 6.63 -20.50
C LYS A 14 1.71 6.92 -21.33
N ILE A 15 1.81 6.63 -22.62
CA ILE A 15 0.73 6.78 -23.59
C ILE A 15 0.44 5.39 -24.19
N TYR A 16 -0.82 5.01 -24.20
CA TYR A 16 -1.31 3.81 -24.86
C TYR A 16 -2.14 4.19 -26.10
N GLY A 17 -2.20 3.30 -27.08
CA GLY A 17 -3.02 3.42 -28.27
C GLY A 17 -2.22 3.59 -29.55
N ASN A 18 -2.77 3.05 -30.66
CA ASN A 18 -2.23 3.16 -32.02
C ASN A 18 -3.15 4.03 -32.92
N GLY A 19 -4.10 4.76 -32.32
CA GLY A 19 -5.07 5.63 -33.00
C GLY A 19 -5.53 6.72 -32.06
N GLU A 20 -6.45 6.43 -31.18
CA GLU A 20 -6.82 7.33 -30.10
C GLU A 20 -5.81 7.16 -28.94
N GLU A 21 -5.03 8.21 -28.67
CA GLU A 21 -4.00 8.18 -27.63
C GLU A 21 -4.60 8.40 -26.24
N VAL A 22 -4.39 7.44 -25.33
CA VAL A 22 -4.73 7.57 -23.91
C VAL A 22 -3.47 7.83 -23.13
N ARG A 23 -3.33 9.03 -22.58
CA ARG A 23 -2.21 9.41 -21.71
C ARG A 23 -2.48 8.94 -20.28
N ALA A 24 -2.02 7.74 -19.97
CA ALA A 24 -2.24 7.11 -18.66
C ALA A 24 -1.36 7.69 -17.55
N LEU A 25 -0.14 8.18 -17.89
CA LEU A 25 0.73 8.96 -17.01
C LEU A 25 1.22 10.19 -17.75
N ASP A 26 1.26 11.32 -17.06
CA ASP A 26 1.57 12.63 -17.63
C ASP A 26 2.52 13.43 -16.74
N GLY A 27 3.82 13.15 -16.87
CA GLY A 27 4.88 13.90 -16.17
C GLY A 27 5.01 13.56 -14.69
N ILE A 28 4.85 12.30 -14.28
CA ILE A 28 4.97 11.88 -12.88
C ILE A 28 6.42 12.03 -12.40
N THR A 29 6.62 12.93 -11.43
CA THR A 29 7.90 13.09 -10.73
C THR A 29 7.70 12.82 -9.24
N MET A 30 8.29 11.71 -8.75
CA MET A 30 8.17 11.28 -7.36
C MET A 30 9.42 10.53 -6.89
N ARG A 31 9.56 10.44 -5.57
CA ARG A 31 10.63 9.70 -4.92
C ARG A 31 10.04 8.89 -3.77
N VAL A 32 10.49 7.64 -3.59
CA VAL A 32 10.17 6.80 -2.43
C VAL A 32 11.46 6.46 -1.71
N ALA A 33 11.51 6.71 -0.42
CA ALA A 33 12.69 6.44 0.40
C ALA A 33 12.80 4.93 0.73
N LYS A 34 14.00 4.48 1.03
CA LYS A 34 14.24 3.11 1.49
C LYS A 34 13.56 2.87 2.84
N GLY A 35 12.82 1.77 2.95
CA GLY A 35 12.07 1.40 4.15
C GLY A 35 10.76 2.19 4.34
N GLU A 36 10.38 3.04 3.39
CA GLU A 36 9.11 3.78 3.42
C GLU A 36 7.95 2.89 2.95
N ILE A 37 6.79 3.06 3.55
CA ILE A 37 5.51 2.52 3.05
C ILE A 37 4.73 3.69 2.46
N VAL A 38 4.48 3.67 1.15
CA VAL A 38 3.76 4.73 0.43
C VAL A 38 2.46 4.20 -0.13
N ALA A 39 1.36 4.90 0.14
CA ALA A 39 0.10 4.66 -0.56
C ALA A 39 0.00 5.52 -1.83
N VAL A 40 -0.48 4.92 -2.91
CA VAL A 40 -0.87 5.62 -4.14
C VAL A 40 -2.37 5.53 -4.27
N MET A 41 -3.07 6.64 -4.14
CA MET A 41 -4.52 6.75 -4.17
C MET A 41 -5.01 7.49 -5.42
N GLY A 42 -6.30 7.40 -5.69
CA GLY A 42 -6.98 8.12 -6.76
C GLY A 42 -8.15 7.35 -7.35
N PRO A 43 -9.01 7.99 -8.15
CA PRO A 43 -10.17 7.36 -8.77
C PRO A 43 -9.76 6.24 -9.75
N SER A 44 -10.72 5.42 -10.16
CA SER A 44 -10.50 4.42 -11.22
C SER A 44 -10.04 5.13 -12.50
N GLY A 45 -9.04 4.56 -13.19
CA GLY A 45 -8.47 5.16 -14.40
C GLY A 45 -7.48 6.30 -14.17
N SER A 46 -7.14 6.69 -12.93
CA SER A 46 -6.19 7.78 -12.68
C SER A 46 -4.72 7.45 -12.99
N GLY A 47 -4.39 6.21 -13.38
CA GLY A 47 -3.03 5.79 -13.75
C GLY A 47 -2.27 5.00 -12.67
N LYS A 48 -2.86 4.66 -11.53
CA LYS A 48 -2.20 3.96 -10.40
C LYS A 48 -1.52 2.65 -10.81
N SER A 49 -2.28 1.73 -11.40
CA SER A 49 -1.72 0.44 -11.86
C SER A 49 -0.70 0.63 -12.98
N THR A 50 -0.87 1.65 -13.84
CA THR A 50 0.12 2.00 -14.85
C THR A 50 1.42 2.47 -14.20
N LEU A 51 1.35 3.33 -13.17
CA LEU A 51 2.53 3.77 -12.41
C LEU A 51 3.24 2.57 -11.78
N LEU A 52 2.47 1.67 -11.17
CA LEU A 52 3.00 0.45 -10.57
C LEU A 52 3.69 -0.46 -11.60
N HIS A 53 3.12 -0.58 -12.82
CA HIS A 53 3.76 -1.32 -13.92
C HIS A 53 5.05 -0.68 -14.40
N MET A 54 5.15 0.66 -14.44
CA MET A 54 6.39 1.36 -14.80
C MET A 54 7.48 1.11 -13.75
N ILE A 55 7.16 1.34 -12.46
CA ILE A 55 8.10 1.12 -11.35
C ILE A 55 8.51 -0.34 -11.27
N GLY A 56 7.55 -1.25 -11.45
CA GLY A 56 7.79 -2.69 -11.42
C GLY A 56 8.49 -3.26 -12.66
N ALA A 57 8.86 -2.43 -13.63
CA ALA A 57 9.47 -2.87 -14.89
C ALA A 57 8.62 -3.92 -15.66
N LEU A 58 7.29 -3.90 -15.49
CA LEU A 58 6.35 -4.74 -16.23
C LEU A 58 6.05 -4.17 -17.62
N ASP A 59 6.18 -2.85 -17.77
CA ASP A 59 6.02 -2.15 -19.03
C ASP A 59 7.08 -1.03 -19.14
N ARG A 60 7.22 -0.41 -20.29
CA ARG A 60 8.20 0.64 -20.56
C ARG A 60 7.52 2.00 -20.65
N PRO A 61 8.11 3.06 -20.10
CA PRO A 61 7.62 4.42 -20.28
C PRO A 61 7.69 4.85 -21.75
N THR A 62 6.78 5.75 -22.13
CA THR A 62 6.82 6.44 -23.43
C THR A 62 7.78 7.63 -23.37
N GLY A 63 7.94 8.23 -22.18
CA GLY A 63 8.85 9.35 -21.93
C GLY A 63 9.23 9.46 -20.46
N GLY A 64 10.21 10.31 -20.18
CA GLY A 64 10.74 10.49 -18.82
C GLY A 64 11.65 9.34 -18.38
N ARG A 65 11.88 9.24 -17.07
CA ARG A 65 12.85 8.30 -16.48
C ARG A 65 12.27 7.61 -15.24
N VAL A 66 12.62 6.33 -15.08
CA VAL A 66 12.36 5.54 -13.87
C VAL A 66 13.64 4.88 -13.40
N ALA A 67 14.00 5.11 -12.15
CA ALA A 67 15.09 4.39 -11.49
C ALA A 67 14.54 3.65 -10.25
N VAL A 68 14.96 2.41 -10.06
CA VAL A 68 14.57 1.57 -8.93
C VAL A 68 15.80 0.89 -8.34
N ALA A 69 15.97 0.97 -7.03
CA ALA A 69 17.15 0.51 -6.31
C ALA A 69 18.46 1.03 -6.95
N GLY A 70 18.48 2.31 -7.30
CA GLY A 70 19.64 2.98 -7.93
C GLY A 70 19.88 2.61 -9.39
N GLN A 71 19.06 1.75 -10.02
CA GLN A 71 19.24 1.34 -11.42
C GLN A 71 18.21 2.02 -12.33
N ASP A 72 18.67 2.70 -13.36
CA ASP A 72 17.80 3.25 -14.40
C ASP A 72 17.25 2.11 -15.27
N LEU A 73 15.92 1.94 -15.27
CA LEU A 73 15.26 0.83 -15.96
C LEU A 73 15.45 0.86 -17.49
N ALA A 74 15.74 2.03 -18.07
CA ALA A 74 16.07 2.14 -19.49
C ALA A 74 17.40 1.45 -19.85
N THR A 75 18.32 1.34 -18.89
CA THR A 75 19.67 0.76 -19.08
C THR A 75 19.75 -0.70 -18.66
N VAL A 76 18.74 -1.23 -17.98
CA VAL A 76 18.71 -2.62 -17.49
C VAL A 76 18.61 -3.59 -18.67
N LYS A 77 19.61 -4.46 -18.82
CA LYS A 77 19.68 -5.45 -19.92
C LYS A 77 18.60 -6.53 -19.86
N SER A 78 18.22 -6.97 -18.66
CA SER A 78 17.20 -8.02 -18.44
C SER A 78 16.25 -7.56 -17.35
N LEU A 79 15.09 -7.05 -17.77
CA LEU A 79 14.02 -6.62 -16.86
C LEU A 79 13.45 -7.81 -16.06
N ASP A 80 13.37 -9.00 -16.64
CA ASP A 80 12.89 -10.20 -15.93
C ASP A 80 13.77 -10.55 -14.74
N ARG A 81 15.11 -10.57 -14.96
CA ARG A 81 16.06 -10.82 -13.87
C ARG A 81 16.06 -9.70 -12.84
N PHE A 82 15.92 -8.47 -13.30
CA PHE A 82 15.81 -7.31 -12.41
C PHE A 82 14.56 -7.45 -11.52
N ARG A 83 13.37 -7.71 -12.11
CA ARG A 83 12.13 -7.94 -11.36
C ARG A 83 12.30 -9.04 -10.33
N ASN A 84 12.76 -10.21 -10.76
CA ASN A 84 12.90 -11.36 -9.88
C ASN A 84 13.74 -11.08 -8.63
N ARG A 85 14.78 -10.23 -8.74
CA ARG A 85 15.72 -9.94 -7.66
C ARG A 85 15.40 -8.70 -6.84
N THR A 86 14.72 -7.73 -7.43
CA THR A 86 14.60 -6.39 -6.86
C THR A 86 13.17 -6.05 -6.45
N VAL A 87 12.18 -6.65 -7.13
CA VAL A 87 10.77 -6.27 -6.97
C VAL A 87 9.91 -7.47 -6.62
N GLY A 88 9.20 -7.40 -5.50
CA GLY A 88 8.11 -8.31 -5.17
C GLY A 88 6.76 -7.75 -5.64
N PHE A 89 5.84 -8.62 -6.05
CA PHE A 89 4.49 -8.21 -6.46
C PHE A 89 3.42 -8.89 -5.61
N VAL A 90 2.48 -8.10 -5.13
CA VAL A 90 1.25 -8.53 -4.49
C VAL A 90 0.08 -8.00 -5.31
N PHE A 91 -0.78 -8.89 -5.82
CA PHE A 91 -1.92 -8.54 -6.66
C PHE A 91 -3.24 -8.73 -5.92
N GLN A 92 -4.25 -7.99 -6.31
CA GLN A 92 -5.60 -8.07 -5.76
C GLN A 92 -6.17 -9.49 -5.77
N LEU A 93 -6.10 -10.19 -6.91
CA LEU A 93 -6.56 -11.57 -7.07
C LEU A 93 -5.57 -12.62 -6.58
N HIS A 94 -4.55 -12.24 -5.78
CA HIS A 94 -3.48 -13.07 -5.23
C HIS A 94 -2.59 -13.74 -6.30
N ASN A 95 -3.12 -14.11 -7.45
CA ASN A 95 -2.44 -14.78 -8.57
C ASN A 95 -1.61 -16.00 -8.12
N LEU A 96 -2.19 -16.80 -7.20
CA LEU A 96 -1.59 -18.07 -6.80
C LEU A 96 -1.85 -19.13 -7.86
N ILE A 97 -0.86 -20.00 -8.07
CA ILE A 97 -1.00 -21.15 -8.97
C ILE A 97 -1.86 -22.19 -8.25
N PRO A 98 -3.07 -22.51 -8.75
CA PRO A 98 -4.06 -23.28 -8.00
C PRO A 98 -3.67 -24.75 -7.78
N THR A 99 -2.76 -25.27 -8.58
CA THR A 99 -2.25 -26.64 -8.51
C THR A 99 -1.04 -26.79 -7.59
N LEU A 100 -0.47 -25.69 -7.12
CA LEU A 100 0.67 -25.67 -6.20
C LEU A 100 0.20 -25.38 -4.77
N THR A 101 0.83 -26.03 -3.80
CA THR A 101 0.63 -25.77 -2.38
C THR A 101 1.07 -24.34 -2.00
N ALA A 102 0.74 -23.89 -0.79
CA ALA A 102 1.22 -22.60 -0.26
C ALA A 102 2.76 -22.52 -0.30
N LEU A 103 3.44 -23.57 0.15
CA LEU A 103 4.91 -23.66 0.11
C LEU A 103 5.45 -23.54 -1.32
N GLU A 104 4.91 -24.32 -2.24
CA GLU A 104 5.34 -24.33 -3.64
C GLU A 104 5.06 -23.00 -4.35
N ASN A 105 3.93 -22.32 -4.05
CA ASN A 105 3.65 -20.97 -4.55
C ASN A 105 4.72 -19.96 -4.11
N VAL A 106 5.18 -20.04 -2.86
CA VAL A 106 6.25 -19.16 -2.36
C VAL A 106 7.60 -19.53 -2.94
N GLU A 107 7.85 -20.81 -3.27
CA GLU A 107 9.09 -21.24 -3.92
C GLU A 107 9.24 -20.74 -5.37
N VAL A 108 8.14 -20.42 -6.09
CA VAL A 108 8.15 -20.10 -7.53
C VAL A 108 9.22 -19.06 -7.93
N PRO A 109 9.35 -17.89 -7.27
CA PRO A 109 10.36 -16.92 -7.65
C PRO A 109 11.80 -17.39 -7.45
N LEU A 110 12.03 -18.38 -6.59
CA LEU A 110 13.35 -18.91 -6.30
C LEU A 110 13.88 -19.88 -7.36
N TYR A 111 13.02 -20.35 -8.30
CA TYR A 111 13.47 -21.29 -9.34
C TYR A 111 14.48 -20.67 -10.32
N GLU A 112 14.43 -19.34 -10.50
CA GLU A 112 15.42 -18.63 -11.32
C GLU A 112 16.79 -18.51 -10.61
N GLN A 113 16.82 -18.61 -9.29
CA GLN A 113 18.04 -18.61 -8.50
C GLN A 113 18.69 -20.00 -8.55
N ARG A 114 20.02 -20.05 -8.69
CA ARG A 114 20.79 -21.32 -8.70
C ARG A 114 21.01 -21.84 -7.28
N ILE A 115 19.91 -22.01 -6.51
CA ILE A 115 19.94 -22.55 -5.15
C ILE A 115 19.28 -23.93 -5.11
N GLY A 116 19.76 -24.81 -4.21
CA GLY A 116 19.25 -26.17 -4.07
C GLY A 116 17.84 -26.23 -3.49
N THR A 117 17.11 -27.32 -3.74
CA THR A 117 15.73 -27.53 -3.27
C THR A 117 15.58 -27.38 -1.76
N ARG A 118 16.56 -27.85 -0.96
CA ARG A 118 16.52 -27.73 0.51
C ARG A 118 16.53 -26.26 0.94
N GLU A 119 17.33 -25.43 0.31
CA GLU A 119 17.43 -24.01 0.62
C GLU A 119 16.19 -23.26 0.17
N ARG A 120 15.64 -23.55 -1.01
CA ARG A 120 14.36 -22.96 -1.46
C ARG A 120 13.24 -23.23 -0.45
N ARG A 121 13.08 -24.49 -0.05
CA ARG A 121 12.06 -24.89 0.92
C ARG A 121 12.25 -24.22 2.28
N ARG A 122 13.50 -24.07 2.73
CA ARG A 122 13.81 -23.41 3.98
C ARG A 122 13.34 -21.95 3.93
N ARG A 123 13.73 -21.18 2.91
CA ARG A 123 13.34 -19.76 2.77
C ARG A 123 11.83 -19.60 2.64
N ALA A 124 11.19 -20.38 1.79
CA ALA A 124 9.75 -20.33 1.61
C ALA A 124 9.00 -20.66 2.91
N LYS A 125 9.48 -21.66 3.67
CA LYS A 125 8.90 -22.02 4.96
C LYS A 125 9.05 -20.89 5.97
N GLU A 126 10.24 -20.30 6.10
CA GLU A 126 10.51 -19.21 7.04
C GLU A 126 9.58 -18.01 6.80
N LEU A 127 9.33 -17.65 5.54
CA LEU A 127 8.38 -16.59 5.22
C LEU A 127 6.93 -16.97 5.50
N LEU A 128 6.54 -18.24 5.25
CA LEU A 128 5.20 -18.70 5.61
C LEU A 128 5.00 -18.73 7.14
N ASP A 129 6.02 -19.10 7.89
CA ASP A 129 6.00 -19.00 9.36
C ASP A 129 5.85 -17.53 9.79
N LEU A 130 6.59 -16.60 9.16
CA LEU A 130 6.56 -15.15 9.45
C LEU A 130 5.19 -14.51 9.19
N VAL A 131 4.48 -14.96 8.15
CA VAL A 131 3.11 -14.50 7.85
C VAL A 131 2.03 -15.31 8.60
N GLY A 132 2.40 -16.21 9.51
CA GLY A 132 1.49 -16.99 10.35
C GLY A 132 0.81 -18.16 9.64
N LEU A 133 1.47 -18.76 8.64
CA LEU A 133 0.95 -19.89 7.86
C LEU A 133 1.84 -21.18 7.93
N GLY A 134 2.64 -21.29 8.97
CA GLY A 134 3.54 -22.44 9.15
C GLY A 134 2.85 -23.79 9.26
N ASP A 135 1.59 -23.83 9.68
CA ASP A 135 0.73 -25.01 9.74
C ASP A 135 -0.03 -25.30 8.43
N ARG A 136 0.07 -24.41 7.42
CA ARG A 136 -0.67 -24.45 6.16
C ARG A 136 0.20 -24.74 4.92
N LEU A 137 1.46 -25.13 5.10
CA LEU A 137 2.45 -25.31 4.01
C LEU A 137 1.97 -26.17 2.86
N LYS A 138 1.19 -27.22 3.15
CA LYS A 138 0.70 -28.21 2.17
C LYS A 138 -0.69 -27.91 1.63
N HIS A 139 -1.35 -26.82 2.07
CA HIS A 139 -2.68 -26.47 1.59
C HIS A 139 -2.60 -25.91 0.17
N LEU A 140 -3.56 -26.29 -0.67
CA LEU A 140 -3.79 -25.68 -1.97
C LEU A 140 -4.54 -24.34 -1.81
N PRO A 141 -4.43 -23.39 -2.74
CA PRO A 141 -5.14 -22.12 -2.68
C PRO A 141 -6.65 -22.23 -2.42
N GLY A 142 -7.30 -23.26 -2.98
CA GLY A 142 -8.72 -23.53 -2.75
C GLY A 142 -9.08 -23.99 -1.33
N GLN A 143 -8.10 -24.35 -0.51
CA GLN A 143 -8.26 -24.76 0.88
C GLN A 143 -7.96 -23.63 1.88
N LEU A 144 -7.58 -22.45 1.37
CA LEU A 144 -7.20 -21.27 2.14
C LEU A 144 -8.30 -20.19 2.08
N SER A 145 -8.49 -19.48 3.19
CA SER A 145 -9.35 -18.27 3.18
C SER A 145 -8.75 -17.16 2.31
N GLY A 146 -9.52 -16.10 1.99
CA GLY A 146 -9.04 -14.93 1.26
C GLY A 146 -7.80 -14.31 1.90
N GLY A 147 -7.86 -14.00 3.19
CA GLY A 147 -6.72 -13.45 3.92
C GLY A 147 -5.52 -14.40 3.99
N GLN A 148 -5.75 -15.73 4.08
CA GLN A 148 -4.64 -16.71 4.02
C GLN A 148 -4.00 -16.74 2.64
N ARG A 149 -4.78 -16.68 1.56
CA ARG A 149 -4.23 -16.57 0.19
C ARG A 149 -3.41 -15.30 0.02
N GLN A 150 -3.88 -14.17 0.58
CA GLN A 150 -3.15 -12.92 0.54
C GLN A 150 -1.84 -12.99 1.30
N ARG A 151 -1.81 -13.61 2.48
CA ARG A 151 -0.57 -13.86 3.24
C ARG A 151 0.43 -14.72 2.45
N VAL A 152 -0.03 -15.75 1.72
CA VAL A 152 0.83 -16.52 0.80
C VAL A 152 1.38 -15.65 -0.32
N ALA A 153 0.56 -14.77 -0.92
CA ALA A 153 1.00 -13.86 -1.98
C ALA A 153 2.05 -12.85 -1.47
N VAL A 154 1.90 -12.34 -0.24
CA VAL A 154 2.91 -11.46 0.40
C VAL A 154 4.20 -12.24 0.68
N ALA A 155 4.13 -13.45 1.23
CA ALA A 155 5.31 -14.29 1.45
C ALA A 155 6.05 -14.58 0.13
N ARG A 156 5.31 -14.89 -0.95
CA ARG A 156 5.88 -15.09 -2.28
C ARG A 156 6.58 -13.83 -2.81
N ALA A 157 6.01 -12.66 -2.59
CA ALA A 157 6.61 -11.40 -3.00
C ALA A 157 7.95 -11.12 -2.30
N LEU A 158 8.10 -11.57 -1.06
CA LEU A 158 9.28 -11.32 -0.22
C LEU A 158 10.39 -12.37 -0.34
N VAL A 159 10.14 -13.52 -0.97
CA VAL A 159 11.03 -14.70 -0.88
C VAL A 159 12.43 -14.51 -1.48
N ASN A 160 12.60 -13.51 -2.35
CA ASN A 160 13.87 -13.14 -2.97
C ASN A 160 14.56 -11.97 -2.27
N ASP A 161 14.13 -11.58 -1.06
CA ASP A 161 14.63 -10.43 -0.31
C ASP A 161 14.62 -9.13 -1.17
N PRO A 162 13.45 -8.76 -1.77
CA PRO A 162 13.38 -7.63 -2.68
C PRO A 162 13.59 -6.30 -1.96
N ALA A 163 14.20 -5.34 -2.65
CA ALA A 163 14.32 -3.97 -2.14
C ALA A 163 12.98 -3.22 -2.11
N LEU A 164 12.05 -3.63 -2.98
CA LEU A 164 10.74 -3.00 -3.19
C LEU A 164 9.64 -4.05 -3.33
N VAL A 165 8.53 -3.87 -2.63
CA VAL A 165 7.28 -4.60 -2.86
C VAL A 165 6.23 -3.65 -3.41
N LEU A 166 5.63 -4.04 -4.52
CA LEU A 166 4.53 -3.35 -5.17
C LEU A 166 3.24 -4.11 -4.92
N ALA A 167 2.28 -3.49 -4.26
CA ALA A 167 1.00 -4.10 -3.91
C ALA A 167 -0.14 -3.36 -4.64
N ASP A 168 -0.85 -4.05 -5.52
CA ASP A 168 -2.00 -3.52 -6.25
C ASP A 168 -3.27 -4.02 -5.58
N GLU A 169 -3.99 -3.13 -4.89
CA GLU A 169 -5.22 -3.39 -4.12
C GLU A 169 -5.09 -4.63 -3.20
N PRO A 170 -4.09 -4.69 -2.31
CA PRO A 170 -3.76 -5.91 -1.57
C PRO A 170 -4.85 -6.38 -0.61
N THR A 171 -5.87 -5.57 -0.37
CA THR A 171 -6.98 -5.84 0.55
C THR A 171 -8.35 -5.81 -0.14
N GLY A 172 -8.41 -5.61 -1.45
CA GLY A 172 -9.66 -5.38 -2.19
C GLY A 172 -10.66 -6.55 -2.19
N GLU A 173 -10.22 -7.76 -1.83
CA GLU A 173 -11.06 -8.97 -1.72
C GLU A 173 -11.38 -9.33 -0.25
N LEU A 174 -11.03 -8.46 0.71
CA LEU A 174 -11.12 -8.73 2.15
C LEU A 174 -12.14 -7.81 2.81
N ASP A 175 -12.76 -8.30 3.89
CA ASP A 175 -13.50 -7.44 4.81
C ASP A 175 -12.55 -6.53 5.60
N SER A 176 -13.09 -5.49 6.23
CA SER A 176 -12.30 -4.45 6.91
C SER A 176 -11.40 -5.00 8.02
N GLU A 177 -11.84 -6.01 8.77
CA GLU A 177 -11.03 -6.61 9.85
C GLU A 177 -9.81 -7.33 9.29
N ARG A 178 -10.00 -8.16 8.26
CA ARG A 178 -8.91 -8.88 7.59
C ARG A 178 -8.00 -7.95 6.78
N ALA A 179 -8.55 -6.88 6.22
CA ALA A 179 -7.77 -5.84 5.57
C ALA A 179 -6.78 -5.19 6.56
N ALA A 180 -7.26 -4.82 7.76
CA ALA A 180 -6.41 -4.26 8.81
C ALA A 180 -5.28 -5.24 9.21
N GLU A 181 -5.59 -6.53 9.39
CA GLU A 181 -4.58 -7.56 9.69
C GLU A 181 -3.46 -7.66 8.63
N ILE A 182 -3.83 -7.55 7.33
CA ILE A 182 -2.85 -7.59 6.24
C ILE A 182 -1.96 -6.37 6.26
N ILE A 183 -2.51 -5.18 6.50
CA ILE A 183 -1.74 -3.95 6.56
C ILE A 183 -0.81 -3.95 7.77
N GLU A 184 -1.27 -4.34 8.94
CA GLU A 184 -0.43 -4.49 10.14
C GLU A 184 0.71 -5.50 9.91
N MET A 185 0.41 -6.62 9.24
CA MET A 185 1.43 -7.58 8.85
C MET A 185 2.47 -6.95 7.89
N MET A 186 2.04 -6.15 6.90
CA MET A 186 2.96 -5.47 5.98
C MET A 186 3.85 -4.46 6.73
N HIS A 187 3.33 -3.72 7.69
CA HIS A 187 4.12 -2.84 8.57
C HIS A 187 5.17 -3.60 9.36
N ARG A 188 4.77 -4.70 9.99
CA ARG A 188 5.72 -5.55 10.72
C ARG A 188 6.83 -6.06 9.80
N LEU A 189 6.49 -6.56 8.62
CA LEU A 189 7.45 -7.05 7.62
C LEU A 189 8.38 -5.93 7.10
N ASN A 190 7.86 -4.73 6.88
CA ASN A 190 8.64 -3.55 6.53
C ASN A 190 9.69 -3.27 7.62
N HIS A 191 9.27 -3.23 8.88
CA HIS A 191 10.16 -2.93 10.00
C HIS A 191 11.20 -4.05 10.22
N GLU A 192 10.80 -5.33 10.14
CA GLU A 192 11.68 -6.46 10.38
C GLU A 192 12.69 -6.70 9.25
N LEU A 193 12.26 -6.52 7.99
CA LEU A 193 13.06 -6.83 6.80
C LEU A 193 13.68 -5.59 6.16
N GLY A 194 13.25 -4.38 6.52
CA GLY A 194 13.68 -3.12 5.91
C GLY A 194 13.22 -2.97 4.45
N THR A 195 12.22 -3.74 4.01
CA THR A 195 11.70 -3.71 2.65
C THR A 195 10.78 -2.50 2.45
N THR A 196 10.94 -1.79 1.34
CA THR A 196 10.07 -0.66 0.95
C THR A 196 8.77 -1.17 0.33
N PHE A 197 7.65 -0.53 0.62
CA PHE A 197 6.35 -0.87 0.03
C PHE A 197 5.74 0.31 -0.73
N VAL A 198 5.19 0.04 -1.91
CA VAL A 198 4.28 0.96 -2.62
C VAL A 198 2.95 0.25 -2.77
N VAL A 199 1.91 0.77 -2.14
CA VAL A 199 0.57 0.18 -2.06
C VAL A 199 -0.38 1.03 -2.88
N VAL A 200 -0.93 0.48 -3.93
CA VAL A 200 -2.06 1.09 -4.65
C VAL A 200 -3.35 0.69 -3.94
N THR A 201 -4.15 1.67 -3.58
CA THR A 201 -5.44 1.42 -2.96
C THR A 201 -6.41 2.58 -3.25
N HIS A 202 -7.70 2.28 -3.24
CA HIS A 202 -8.77 3.28 -3.21
C HIS A 202 -9.40 3.39 -1.80
N ASP A 203 -8.97 2.58 -0.85
CA ASP A 203 -9.48 2.56 0.51
C ASP A 203 -8.66 3.53 1.40
N PRO A 204 -9.29 4.63 1.89
CA PRO A 204 -8.61 5.56 2.78
C PRO A 204 -8.16 4.91 4.10
N SER A 205 -8.85 3.88 4.57
CA SER A 205 -8.49 3.19 5.82
C SER A 205 -7.13 2.49 5.69
N VAL A 206 -6.84 1.92 4.52
CA VAL A 206 -5.54 1.33 4.19
C VAL A 206 -4.46 2.39 4.08
N ALA A 207 -4.76 3.50 3.38
CA ALA A 207 -3.78 4.57 3.14
C ALA A 207 -3.34 5.27 4.44
N ARG A 208 -4.21 5.40 5.43
CA ARG A 208 -3.90 5.98 6.75
C ARG A 208 -2.86 5.18 7.55
N HIS A 209 -2.63 3.94 7.18
CA HIS A 209 -1.61 3.09 7.79
C HIS A 209 -0.29 3.10 7.01
N THR A 210 -0.03 4.09 6.17
CA THR A 210 1.24 4.25 5.44
C THR A 210 1.96 5.49 5.93
N ASP A 211 3.26 5.63 5.56
CA ASP A 211 4.04 6.81 5.99
C ASP A 211 3.66 8.06 5.18
N ARG A 212 3.22 7.85 3.92
CA ARG A 212 2.89 8.94 3.00
C ARG A 212 1.86 8.50 1.96
N ILE A 213 1.00 9.45 1.59
CA ILE A 213 -0.01 9.27 0.55
C ILE A 213 0.37 10.13 -0.66
N ILE A 214 0.28 9.53 -1.85
CA ILE A 214 0.41 10.17 -3.16
C ILE A 214 -0.94 10.03 -3.86
N GLU A 215 -1.59 11.15 -4.14
CA GLU A 215 -2.87 11.17 -4.83
C GLU A 215 -2.67 11.42 -6.32
N LEU A 216 -3.18 10.49 -7.15
CA LEU A 216 -3.19 10.59 -8.59
C LEU A 216 -4.59 10.95 -9.11
N ASP A 217 -4.64 11.87 -10.05
CA ASP A 217 -5.80 12.12 -10.88
C ASP A 217 -5.37 12.36 -12.32
N SER A 218 -6.07 11.73 -13.27
CA SER A 218 -5.86 11.90 -14.72
C SER A 218 -4.39 11.80 -15.13
N GLY A 219 -3.67 10.83 -14.56
CA GLY A 219 -2.26 10.55 -14.87
C GLY A 219 -1.26 11.52 -14.23
N ARG A 220 -1.67 12.41 -13.34
CA ARG A 220 -0.82 13.39 -12.66
C ARG A 220 -0.89 13.24 -11.15
N ILE A 221 0.19 13.61 -10.45
CA ILE A 221 0.16 13.76 -9.00
C ILE A 221 -0.52 15.09 -8.68
N VAL A 222 -1.64 15.02 -7.96
CA VAL A 222 -2.39 16.21 -7.52
C VAL A 222 -2.03 16.61 -6.10
N ARG A 223 -1.60 15.65 -5.28
CA ARG A 223 -1.21 15.90 -3.89
C ARG A 223 -0.23 14.85 -3.39
N GLN A 224 0.66 15.27 -2.48
CA GLN A 224 1.50 14.37 -1.69
C GLN A 224 1.56 14.90 -0.26
N HIS A 225 1.36 14.04 0.71
CA HIS A 225 1.46 14.42 2.11
C HIS A 225 1.91 13.23 2.97
N ALA A 226 2.68 13.50 4.01
CA ALA A 226 3.00 12.51 5.03
C ALA A 226 1.72 12.19 5.82
N VAL A 227 1.52 10.92 6.14
CA VAL A 227 0.48 10.52 7.09
C VAL A 227 1.02 10.80 8.49
N GLY A 228 0.29 11.58 9.26
CA GLY A 228 0.57 11.80 10.66
C GLY A 228 0.29 10.57 11.50
N ASP A 229 0.46 10.67 12.82
CA ASP A 229 -0.05 9.66 13.73
C ASP A 229 -1.52 9.34 13.37
N PRO A 230 -1.94 8.07 13.24
CA PRO A 230 -3.32 7.71 12.96
C PRO A 230 -4.35 8.43 13.85
N PHE A 231 -3.99 8.69 15.09
CA PHE A 231 -4.76 9.53 16.02
C PHE A 231 -4.93 10.97 15.54
N ASP A 232 -3.88 11.57 14.97
CA ASP A 232 -3.94 12.94 14.45
C ASP A 232 -4.82 13.05 13.21
N GLU A 233 -4.79 12.02 12.34
CA GLU A 233 -5.64 11.98 11.14
C GLU A 233 -7.11 11.74 11.50
N ASP A 234 -7.41 10.80 12.39
CA ASP A 234 -8.77 10.59 12.90
C ASP A 234 -9.31 11.86 13.57
N TRP A 235 -8.44 12.61 14.25
CA TRP A 235 -8.78 13.88 14.88
C TRP A 235 -9.08 14.98 13.85
N LYS A 236 -8.30 15.07 12.78
CA LYS A 236 -8.54 16.00 11.66
C LYS A 236 -9.86 15.68 10.95
N ASP A 237 -10.14 14.40 10.71
CA ASP A 237 -11.38 13.96 10.08
C ASP A 237 -12.59 14.23 10.98
N LEU A 238 -12.48 13.98 12.28
CA LEU A 238 -13.53 14.34 13.23
C LEU A 238 -13.79 15.85 13.23
N ARG A 239 -12.72 16.67 13.21
CA ARG A 239 -12.81 18.13 13.14
C ARG A 239 -13.47 18.61 11.83
N ALA A 240 -13.17 17.96 10.71
CA ALA A 240 -13.75 18.27 9.39
C ALA A 240 -15.17 17.74 9.21
N SER A 241 -15.61 16.77 10.02
CA SER A 241 -16.93 16.16 9.94
C SER A 241 -18.05 17.15 10.27
N ALA A 242 -19.30 16.84 9.85
CA ALA A 242 -20.47 17.63 10.21
C ALA A 242 -20.63 17.78 11.74
N LEU A 243 -20.31 16.73 12.51
CA LEU A 243 -20.30 16.75 13.96
C LEU A 243 -19.27 17.74 14.53
N GLY A 244 -18.02 17.65 14.06
CA GLY A 244 -16.94 18.55 14.49
C GLY A 244 -17.22 20.01 14.16
N GLN A 245 -17.73 20.26 12.97
CA GLN A 245 -18.11 21.62 12.53
C GLN A 245 -19.28 22.16 13.36
N ALA A 246 -20.31 21.39 13.64
CA ALA A 246 -21.43 21.80 14.47
C ALA A 246 -21.00 22.13 15.92
N LEU A 247 -20.09 21.32 16.49
CA LEU A 247 -19.55 21.58 17.84
C LEU A 247 -18.68 22.85 17.87
N LEU A 248 -17.86 23.09 16.84
CA LEU A 248 -17.01 24.29 16.73
C LEU A 248 -17.82 25.54 16.48
N ALA A 249 -18.82 25.47 15.60
CA ALA A 249 -19.71 26.59 15.29
C ALA A 249 -20.63 26.99 16.45
N GLY A 250 -20.87 26.06 17.39
CA GLY A 250 -21.80 26.28 18.49
C GLY A 250 -23.26 26.21 18.07
N ASP A 251 -23.56 25.34 17.11
CA ASP A 251 -24.92 25.12 16.59
C ASP A 251 -25.78 24.57 17.73
N GLN A 252 -26.93 25.24 18.01
CA GLN A 252 -27.73 25.04 19.22
C GLN A 252 -28.73 23.83 19.11
N GLN A 253 -28.49 22.92 18.17
CA GLN A 253 -29.30 21.71 18.05
C GLN A 253 -28.79 20.64 19.02
N ASP A 254 -29.72 19.86 19.57
CA ASP A 254 -29.38 18.75 20.43
C ASP A 254 -28.59 17.70 19.66
N ILE A 255 -27.36 17.46 20.10
CA ILE A 255 -26.42 16.55 19.46
C ILE A 255 -26.04 15.47 20.49
N SER A 256 -26.20 14.22 20.12
CA SER A 256 -25.70 13.09 20.90
C SER A 256 -24.91 12.10 20.07
N VAL A 257 -23.86 11.51 20.65
CA VAL A 257 -23.02 10.49 20.03
C VAL A 257 -23.06 9.25 20.91
N VAL A 258 -23.54 8.13 20.35
CA VAL A 258 -23.69 6.85 21.06
C VAL A 258 -24.43 7.01 22.38
N GLY A 259 -25.50 7.85 22.40
CA GLY A 259 -26.32 8.10 23.59
C GLY A 259 -25.72 9.06 24.62
N VAL A 260 -24.53 9.60 24.38
CA VAL A 260 -23.91 10.64 25.20
C VAL A 260 -24.29 12.01 24.61
N PRO A 261 -25.07 12.84 25.34
CA PRO A 261 -25.45 14.15 24.85
C PRO A 261 -24.23 15.09 24.85
N LEU A 262 -23.98 15.74 23.72
CA LEU A 262 -22.96 16.78 23.57
C LEU A 262 -23.54 18.17 23.64
N TYR A 263 -24.75 18.34 23.08
CA TYR A 263 -25.63 19.50 23.24
C TYR A 263 -26.96 19.05 23.76
N GLN A 264 -27.50 19.72 24.74
CA GLN A 264 -28.82 19.48 25.29
C GLN A 264 -29.47 20.81 25.74
N ASP A 265 -30.74 21.03 25.37
CA ASP A 265 -31.46 22.26 25.66
C ASP A 265 -30.71 23.54 25.25
N GLY A 266 -30.01 23.51 24.11
CA GLY A 266 -29.23 24.64 23.58
C GLY A 266 -27.94 24.94 24.34
N GLN A 267 -27.47 24.04 25.21
CA GLN A 267 -26.23 24.20 25.97
C GLN A 267 -25.29 23.01 25.76
N LEU A 268 -23.98 23.32 25.74
CA LEU A 268 -22.95 22.28 25.73
C LEU A 268 -22.93 21.55 27.08
N THR A 269 -23.03 20.25 27.02
CA THR A 269 -22.78 19.37 28.17
C THR A 269 -21.28 19.38 28.53
N ASP A 270 -20.88 18.76 29.64
CA ASP A 270 -19.46 18.63 30.01
C ASP A 270 -18.69 17.83 28.96
N ALA A 271 -19.30 16.77 28.41
CA ALA A 271 -18.71 16.00 27.31
C ALA A 271 -18.55 16.85 26.03
N GLY A 272 -19.58 17.66 25.70
CA GLY A 272 -19.54 18.57 24.55
C GLY A 272 -18.48 19.66 24.71
N ARG A 273 -18.35 20.23 25.92
CA ARG A 273 -17.29 21.22 26.24
C ARG A 273 -15.88 20.64 26.09
N LEU A 274 -15.65 19.48 26.64
CA LEU A 274 -14.36 18.80 26.57
C LEU A 274 -13.99 18.49 25.11
N LEU A 275 -14.91 17.91 24.34
CA LEU A 275 -14.68 17.59 22.93
C LEU A 275 -14.43 18.83 22.09
N ARG A 276 -15.22 19.90 22.31
CA ARG A 276 -15.03 21.20 21.62
C ARG A 276 -13.68 21.82 21.94
N GLU A 277 -13.25 21.78 23.21
CA GLU A 277 -11.94 22.29 23.60
C GLU A 277 -10.81 21.52 22.94
N MET A 278 -10.93 20.19 22.90
CA MET A 278 -9.96 19.33 22.21
C MET A 278 -9.91 19.61 20.70
N LEU A 279 -11.08 19.77 20.03
CA LEU A 279 -11.17 20.13 18.61
C LEU A 279 -10.64 21.53 18.29
N SER A 280 -10.63 22.45 19.27
CA SER A 280 -10.18 23.81 19.10
C SER A 280 -8.65 23.96 19.22
N ARG A 281 -7.97 23.00 19.86
CA ARG A 281 -6.52 23.03 19.98
C ARG A 281 -5.91 22.72 18.60
N GLU A 282 -5.20 23.70 18.03
CA GLU A 282 -4.26 23.43 16.94
C GLU A 282 -3.11 22.60 17.51
N ASN A 283 -2.71 21.54 16.80
CA ASN A 283 -1.51 20.80 17.16
C ASN A 283 -0.33 21.78 17.19
N ALA A 284 0.24 21.97 18.37
CA ALA A 284 1.47 22.72 18.56
C ALA A 284 2.68 21.89 18.06
#